data_c7a874a8798884bb68c809bd57000843
#
_entry.id   c7a874a8798884bb68c809bd57000843
#
_cell.length_a   1.000
_cell.length_b   1.000
_cell.length_c   1.000
_cell.angle_alpha   90.00
_cell.angle_beta   90.00
_cell.angle_gamma   90.00
#
_symmetry.space_group_name_H-M   'P 1'
#
loop_
_entity.id
_entity.type
_entity.pdbx_description
1 polymer ?
#
loop_
_entity_poly.entity_id
_entity_poly.type
_entity_poly.pdbx_seq_one_letter_code
_entity_poly.pdbx_strand_id
1 'polypeptide(L)'
;SSAASDVYKRQDKAPEEKERGITISTAHVEYETEKRHYAHVDCPGHADYVKNMITGAAQMDGAILVVNAADGPMPQTREHILLARQVGVPAICVYLNKVDQVDDKEMIDLVEEEIKELLTSYKFPGDKTPIAKGSALAAVEGRDDEIGKNSILELMKNVDEFIPQPDRPKDKDFLMPVEDVFSISGRGTVAT
;
A
#
# COMPACT_ATOMS: atom_id res chain seq x y z
N SER A 1 -10.91 13.36 -11.02
CA SER A 1 -11.50 12.15 -11.59
C SER A 1 -10.63 11.39 -12.59
N SER A 2 -9.57 11.96 -13.14
CA SER A 2 -8.64 11.22 -14.02
C SER A 2 -7.42 10.66 -13.27
N ALA A 3 -7.14 11.13 -12.08
CA ALA A 3 -5.91 10.79 -11.34
C ALA A 3 -5.78 9.30 -10.96
N ALA A 4 -6.85 8.67 -10.49
CA ALA A 4 -6.78 7.27 -10.05
C ALA A 4 -6.58 6.29 -11.23
N SER A 5 -7.25 6.50 -12.38
CA SER A 5 -7.06 5.67 -13.56
C SER A 5 -5.69 5.86 -14.22
N ASP A 6 -5.12 7.06 -14.10
CA ASP A 6 -3.79 7.35 -14.60
C ASP A 6 -2.68 6.77 -13.70
N VAL A 7 -2.92 6.66 -12.40
CA VAL A 7 -2.00 6.03 -11.45
C VAL A 7 -1.83 4.54 -11.76
N TYR A 8 -2.92 3.80 -11.98
CA TYR A 8 -2.86 2.37 -12.31
C TYR A 8 -2.10 2.09 -13.61
N LYS A 9 -2.24 2.95 -14.61
CA LYS A 9 -1.51 2.84 -15.89
C LYS A 9 -0.04 3.24 -15.77
N ARG A 10 0.33 3.93 -14.70
CA ARG A 10 1.72 4.40 -14.48
C ARG A 10 2.56 3.44 -13.64
N GLN A 11 1.94 2.57 -12.84
CA GLN A 11 2.63 1.63 -11.95
C GLN A 11 3.20 0.44 -12.72
N ASP A 12 2.39 -0.26 -13.49
CA ASP A 12 2.83 -1.44 -14.25
C ASP A 12 3.40 -1.03 -15.61
N LYS A 13 4.70 -0.77 -15.65
CA LYS A 13 5.40 -0.31 -16.86
C LYS A 13 5.96 -1.44 -17.71
N ALA A 14 6.36 -2.55 -17.09
CA ALA A 14 6.94 -3.67 -17.78
C ALA A 14 5.90 -4.47 -18.59
N PRO A 15 6.23 -4.94 -19.81
CA PRO A 15 5.32 -5.77 -20.60
C PRO A 15 4.84 -7.02 -19.84
N GLU A 16 5.71 -7.64 -19.06
CA GLU A 16 5.43 -8.84 -18.29
C GLU A 16 4.46 -8.57 -17.12
N GLU A 17 4.53 -7.40 -16.49
CA GLU A 17 3.58 -6.97 -15.46
C GLU A 17 2.17 -6.83 -16.02
N LYS A 18 2.06 -6.24 -17.21
CA LYS A 18 0.78 -6.05 -17.90
C LYS A 18 0.17 -7.37 -18.39
N GLU A 19 1.00 -8.31 -18.84
CA GLU A 19 0.56 -9.63 -19.31
C GLU A 19 0.09 -10.52 -18.17
N ARG A 20 0.81 -10.50 -17.05
CA ARG A 20 0.52 -11.34 -15.88
C ARG A 20 -0.43 -10.71 -14.88
N GLY A 21 -0.68 -9.40 -14.96
CA GLY A 21 -1.51 -8.65 -14.03
C GLY A 21 -0.96 -8.63 -12.60
N ILE A 22 0.36 -8.70 -12.44
CA ILE A 22 1.06 -8.67 -11.14
C ILE A 22 2.20 -7.64 -11.18
N THR A 23 2.43 -6.97 -10.06
CA THR A 23 3.59 -6.09 -9.89
C THR A 23 4.85 -6.92 -9.70
N ILE A 24 5.88 -6.67 -10.49
CA ILE A 24 7.19 -7.36 -10.43
C ILE A 24 8.24 -6.44 -9.85
N SER A 25 8.24 -5.18 -10.28
CA SER A 25 9.21 -4.18 -9.85
C SER A 25 8.54 -3.13 -8.97
N THR A 26 9.29 -2.61 -8.00
CA THR A 26 8.84 -1.51 -7.16
C THR A 26 8.55 -0.27 -8.02
N ALA A 27 7.37 0.29 -7.87
CA ALA A 27 6.96 1.52 -8.57
C ALA A 27 6.76 2.66 -7.57
N HIS A 28 7.23 3.86 -7.94
CA HIS A 28 7.09 5.06 -7.14
C HIS A 28 6.10 6.00 -7.79
N VAL A 29 5.11 6.45 -7.02
CA VAL A 29 4.09 7.41 -7.45
C VAL A 29 3.93 8.46 -6.35
N GLU A 30 3.86 9.72 -6.77
CA GLU A 30 3.63 10.82 -5.84
C GLU A 30 2.18 11.31 -5.94
N TYR A 31 1.60 11.60 -4.79
CA TYR A 31 0.31 12.25 -4.68
C TYR A 31 0.22 13.05 -3.37
N GLU A 32 -0.79 13.88 -3.26
CA GLU A 32 -1.00 14.71 -2.09
C GLU A 32 -2.46 14.69 -1.63
N THR A 33 -2.64 14.84 -0.32
CA THR A 33 -3.90 15.18 0.31
C THR A 33 -3.85 16.65 0.74
N GLU A 34 -4.92 17.16 1.31
CA GLU A 34 -4.89 18.52 1.90
C GLU A 34 -3.89 18.65 3.06
N LYS A 35 -3.51 17.52 3.71
CA LYS A 35 -2.67 17.49 4.90
C LYS A 35 -1.22 17.14 4.61
N ARG A 36 -0.97 16.27 3.62
CA ARG A 36 0.36 15.68 3.39
C ARG A 36 0.66 15.41 1.93
N HIS A 37 1.95 15.45 1.61
CA HIS A 37 2.52 14.91 0.38
C HIS A 37 3.04 13.49 0.63
N TYR A 38 2.73 12.57 -0.28
CA TYR A 38 3.09 11.16 -0.19
C TYR A 38 3.95 10.71 -1.36
N ALA A 39 5.02 10.01 -1.07
CA ALA A 39 5.69 9.13 -2.01
C ALA A 39 5.16 7.71 -1.78
N HIS A 40 4.35 7.23 -2.69
CA HIS A 40 3.77 5.89 -2.65
C HIS A 40 4.69 4.90 -3.34
N VAL A 41 5.02 3.83 -2.64
CA VAL A 41 5.83 2.73 -3.15
C VAL A 41 4.93 1.53 -3.31
N ASP A 42 4.70 1.12 -4.56
CA ASP A 42 3.98 -0.12 -4.86
C ASP A 42 4.95 -1.29 -4.84
N CYS A 43 4.72 -2.20 -3.91
CA CYS A 43 5.58 -3.35 -3.71
C CYS A 43 4.94 -4.61 -4.29
N PRO A 44 5.71 -5.46 -5.00
CA PRO A 44 5.20 -6.73 -5.48
C PRO A 44 4.77 -7.61 -4.29
N GLY A 45 3.53 -8.13 -4.36
CA GLY A 45 2.96 -8.98 -3.31
C GLY A 45 3.22 -10.47 -3.51
N HIS A 46 3.78 -10.88 -4.66
CA HIS A 46 4.00 -12.30 -4.98
C HIS A 46 5.29 -12.84 -4.33
N ALA A 47 5.23 -14.07 -3.82
CA ALA A 47 6.34 -14.71 -3.10
C ALA A 47 7.68 -14.73 -3.87
N ASP A 48 7.64 -14.81 -5.20
CA ASP A 48 8.84 -14.83 -6.04
C ASP A 48 9.61 -13.49 -6.01
N TYR A 49 8.97 -12.40 -5.57
CA TYR A 49 9.53 -11.05 -5.59
C TYR A 49 9.77 -10.46 -4.20
N VAL A 50 9.86 -11.30 -3.18
CA VAL A 50 10.07 -10.89 -1.76
C VAL A 50 11.28 -9.96 -1.59
N LYS A 51 12.36 -10.16 -2.37
CA LYS A 51 13.54 -9.27 -2.31
C LYS A 51 13.20 -7.83 -2.66
N ASN A 52 12.41 -7.62 -3.71
CA ASN A 52 12.00 -6.28 -4.15
C ASN A 52 11.06 -5.65 -3.12
N MET A 53 10.22 -6.45 -2.48
CA MET A 53 9.36 -6.00 -1.39
C MET A 53 10.17 -5.56 -0.16
N ILE A 54 11.25 -6.30 0.20
CA ILE A 54 12.11 -5.94 1.33
C ILE A 54 12.77 -4.57 1.10
N THR A 55 13.28 -4.36 -0.09
CA THR A 55 13.95 -3.10 -0.46
C THR A 55 12.99 -1.92 -0.39
N GLY A 56 11.79 -2.05 -0.97
CA GLY A 56 10.76 -1.01 -0.91
C GLY A 56 10.25 -0.76 0.52
N ALA A 57 9.97 -1.83 1.28
CA ALA A 57 9.42 -1.72 2.63
C ALA A 57 10.38 -1.08 3.63
N ALA A 58 11.71 -1.21 3.45
CA ALA A 58 12.71 -0.64 4.36
C ALA A 58 12.71 0.90 4.41
N GLN A 59 12.04 1.55 3.46
CA GLN A 59 11.97 3.03 3.36
C GLN A 59 10.62 3.60 3.74
N MET A 60 9.69 2.78 4.19
CA MET A 60 8.31 3.20 4.45
C MET A 60 8.12 3.81 5.83
N ASP A 61 7.48 4.97 5.87
CA ASP A 61 7.00 5.61 7.09
C ASP A 61 5.63 5.06 7.54
N GLY A 62 4.99 4.24 6.72
CA GLY A 62 3.75 3.52 6.97
C GLY A 62 3.41 2.59 5.83
N ALA A 63 2.42 1.73 6.00
CA ALA A 63 1.98 0.82 4.95
C ALA A 63 0.46 0.76 4.82
N ILE A 64 0.00 0.48 3.63
CA ILE A 64 -1.39 0.10 3.33
C ILE A 64 -1.38 -1.39 3.01
N LEU A 65 -2.03 -2.17 3.85
CA LEU A 65 -2.25 -3.59 3.62
C LEU A 65 -3.55 -3.80 2.87
N VAL A 66 -3.47 -4.33 1.66
CA VAL A 66 -4.67 -4.64 0.86
C VAL A 66 -5.02 -6.12 1.01
N VAL A 67 -6.25 -6.40 1.44
CA VAL A 67 -6.77 -7.76 1.64
C VAL A 67 -8.04 -7.94 0.81
N ASN A 68 -8.19 -9.09 0.19
CA ASN A 68 -9.42 -9.45 -0.51
C ASN A 68 -10.50 -9.84 0.50
N ALA A 69 -11.65 -9.17 0.47
CA ALA A 69 -12.76 -9.45 1.39
C ALA A 69 -13.37 -10.85 1.23
N ALA A 70 -13.31 -11.42 0.02
CA ALA A 70 -13.87 -12.73 -0.25
C ALA A 70 -12.98 -13.88 0.24
N ASP A 71 -11.66 -13.69 0.23
CA ASP A 71 -10.69 -14.72 0.60
C ASP A 71 -10.18 -14.59 2.04
N GLY A 72 -10.30 -13.39 2.61
CA GLY A 72 -9.69 -13.06 3.89
C GLY A 72 -8.16 -13.03 3.87
N PRO A 73 -7.50 -13.03 5.03
CA PRO A 73 -6.05 -12.99 5.12
C PRO A 73 -5.43 -14.33 4.70
N MET A 74 -4.80 -14.33 3.53
CA MET A 74 -4.07 -15.46 2.95
C MET A 74 -2.67 -15.64 3.59
N PRO A 75 -1.97 -16.77 3.37
CA PRO A 75 -0.60 -16.96 3.85
C PRO A 75 0.34 -15.82 3.48
N GLN A 76 0.25 -15.28 2.27
CA GLN A 76 1.02 -14.12 1.81
C GLN A 76 0.74 -12.86 2.64
N THR A 77 -0.51 -12.65 3.07
CA THR A 77 -0.86 -11.53 3.94
C THR A 77 -0.08 -11.57 5.24
N ARG A 78 0.08 -12.77 5.82
CA ARG A 78 0.87 -13.00 7.04
C ARG A 78 2.35 -12.69 6.82
N GLU A 79 2.90 -13.10 5.68
CA GLU A 79 4.28 -12.83 5.29
C GLU A 79 4.53 -11.31 5.12
N HIS A 80 3.59 -10.60 4.49
CA HIS A 80 3.68 -9.14 4.32
C HIS A 80 3.68 -8.40 5.67
N ILE A 81 2.79 -8.78 6.59
CA ILE A 81 2.73 -8.17 7.92
C ILE A 81 4.02 -8.46 8.71
N LEU A 82 4.49 -9.71 8.66
CA LEU A 82 5.75 -10.10 9.32
C LEU A 82 6.92 -9.27 8.77
N LEU A 83 6.99 -9.13 7.46
CA LEU A 83 8.05 -8.37 6.80
C LEU A 83 7.98 -6.89 7.15
N ALA A 84 6.79 -6.28 7.08
CA ALA A 84 6.59 -4.90 7.52
C ALA A 84 7.09 -4.68 8.96
N ARG A 85 6.84 -5.66 9.83
CA ARG A 85 7.35 -5.62 11.20
C ARG A 85 8.87 -5.71 11.30
N GLN A 86 9.48 -6.60 10.51
CA GLN A 86 10.93 -6.81 10.51
C GLN A 86 11.70 -5.60 9.98
N VAL A 87 11.19 -4.94 8.95
CA VAL A 87 11.82 -3.72 8.39
C VAL A 87 11.49 -2.45 9.18
N GLY A 88 10.64 -2.56 10.20
CA GLY A 88 10.38 -1.46 11.12
C GLY A 88 9.31 -0.48 10.67
N VAL A 89 8.38 -0.88 9.80
CA VAL A 89 7.22 -0.05 9.45
C VAL A 89 6.44 0.30 10.73
N PRO A 90 6.24 1.60 11.03
CA PRO A 90 5.69 2.02 12.32
C PRO A 90 4.18 1.80 12.44
N ALA A 91 3.44 1.90 11.34
CA ALA A 91 1.98 1.79 11.33
C ALA A 91 1.47 1.20 10.02
N ILE A 92 0.35 0.46 10.10
CA ILE A 92 -0.34 -0.14 8.96
C ILE A 92 -1.79 0.34 8.97
N CYS A 93 -2.28 0.83 7.83
CA CYS A 93 -3.72 0.97 7.55
C CYS A 93 -4.15 -0.22 6.68
N VAL A 94 -5.41 -0.59 6.74
CA VAL A 94 -5.93 -1.71 5.94
C VAL A 94 -6.97 -1.22 4.95
N TYR A 95 -6.91 -1.77 3.74
CA TYR A 95 -7.97 -1.65 2.75
C TYR A 95 -8.52 -3.03 2.43
N LEU A 96 -9.77 -3.26 2.83
CA LEU A 96 -10.50 -4.48 2.52
C LEU A 96 -11.16 -4.32 1.15
N ASN A 97 -10.51 -4.90 0.13
CA ASN A 97 -10.87 -4.74 -1.28
C ASN A 97 -11.87 -5.82 -1.73
N LYS A 98 -12.55 -5.57 -2.83
CA LYS A 98 -13.52 -6.48 -3.48
C LYS A 98 -14.73 -6.80 -2.60
N VAL A 99 -15.18 -5.86 -1.78
CA VAL A 99 -16.40 -6.06 -0.98
C VAL A 99 -17.66 -6.23 -1.84
N ASP A 100 -17.61 -5.79 -3.10
CA ASP A 100 -18.65 -6.01 -4.11
C ASP A 100 -18.84 -7.48 -4.50
N GLN A 101 -17.90 -8.37 -4.16
CA GLN A 101 -17.96 -9.81 -4.41
C GLN A 101 -18.50 -10.61 -3.21
N VAL A 102 -18.81 -9.95 -2.10
CA VAL A 102 -19.28 -10.57 -0.87
C VAL A 102 -20.70 -10.10 -0.57
N ASP A 103 -21.65 -11.00 -0.68
CA ASP A 103 -23.08 -10.70 -0.43
C ASP A 103 -23.39 -10.60 1.07
N ASP A 104 -22.63 -11.32 1.91
CA ASP A 104 -22.88 -11.42 3.34
C ASP A 104 -22.00 -10.44 4.13
N LYS A 105 -22.64 -9.47 4.76
CA LYS A 105 -21.95 -8.48 5.61
C LYS A 105 -21.28 -9.11 6.83
N GLU A 106 -21.85 -10.18 7.39
CA GLU A 106 -21.25 -10.87 8.54
C GLU A 106 -19.90 -11.48 8.18
N MET A 107 -19.73 -11.96 6.94
CA MET A 107 -18.44 -12.45 6.48
C MET A 107 -17.39 -11.32 6.39
N ILE A 108 -17.79 -10.13 5.97
CA ILE A 108 -16.88 -8.98 5.92
C ILE A 108 -16.42 -8.60 7.32
N ASP A 109 -17.32 -8.63 8.30
CA ASP A 109 -17.00 -8.32 9.70
C ASP A 109 -16.09 -9.38 10.33
N LEU A 110 -16.30 -10.66 9.99
CA LEU A 110 -15.41 -11.75 10.42
C LEU A 110 -13.98 -11.59 9.86
N VAL A 111 -13.85 -11.25 8.57
CA VAL A 111 -12.56 -10.99 7.95
C VAL A 111 -11.87 -9.78 8.59
N GLU A 112 -12.63 -8.74 8.94
CA GLU A 112 -12.08 -7.59 9.66
C GLU A 112 -11.50 -7.99 11.01
N GLU A 113 -12.25 -8.77 11.82
CA GLU A 113 -11.75 -9.25 13.10
C GLU A 113 -10.52 -10.16 12.97
N GLU A 114 -10.51 -11.06 11.99
CA GLU A 114 -9.34 -11.91 11.71
C GLU A 114 -8.09 -11.09 11.36
N ILE A 115 -8.25 -10.00 10.59
CA ILE A 115 -7.15 -9.09 10.26
C ILE A 115 -6.65 -8.37 11.53
N LYS A 116 -7.54 -7.90 12.41
CA LYS A 116 -7.16 -7.25 13.66
C LYS A 116 -6.40 -8.17 14.60
N GLU A 117 -6.88 -9.41 14.75
CA GLU A 117 -6.18 -10.45 15.51
C GLU A 117 -4.80 -10.74 14.92
N LEU A 118 -4.72 -10.87 13.59
CA LEU A 118 -3.48 -11.12 12.89
C LEU A 118 -2.48 -9.97 13.12
N LEU A 119 -2.88 -8.72 12.93
CA LEU A 119 -2.04 -7.55 13.20
C LEU A 119 -1.54 -7.52 14.64
N THR A 120 -2.43 -7.83 15.60
CA THR A 120 -2.09 -7.90 17.02
C THR A 120 -1.04 -8.99 17.31
N SER A 121 -1.15 -10.15 16.65
CA SER A 121 -0.18 -11.24 16.79
C SER A 121 1.23 -10.85 16.34
N TYR A 122 1.33 -9.97 15.36
CA TYR A 122 2.61 -9.39 14.88
C TYR A 122 2.99 -8.08 15.55
N LYS A 123 2.31 -7.73 16.67
CA LYS A 123 2.61 -6.57 17.49
C LYS A 123 2.34 -5.21 16.83
N PHE A 124 1.40 -5.14 15.93
CA PHE A 124 0.74 -3.93 15.52
C PHE A 124 -0.51 -3.69 16.40
N PRO A 125 -0.99 -2.45 16.55
CA PRO A 125 -2.18 -2.15 17.37
C PRO A 125 -3.46 -2.51 16.60
N GLY A 126 -3.74 -3.82 16.42
CA GLY A 126 -4.85 -4.33 15.61
C GLY A 126 -6.19 -3.68 15.90
N ASP A 127 -6.56 -3.57 17.19
CA ASP A 127 -7.82 -2.94 17.62
C ASP A 127 -7.95 -1.45 17.23
N LYS A 128 -6.83 -0.76 17.03
CA LYS A 128 -6.77 0.65 16.65
C LYS A 128 -6.51 0.88 15.19
N THR A 129 -6.15 -0.17 14.47
CA THR A 129 -5.84 -0.09 13.03
C THR A 129 -7.11 0.25 12.25
N PRO A 130 -7.12 1.36 11.50
CA PRO A 130 -8.26 1.72 10.68
C PRO A 130 -8.36 0.79 9.47
N ILE A 131 -9.58 0.35 9.18
CA ILE A 131 -9.90 -0.53 8.04
C ILE A 131 -10.93 0.16 7.17
N ALA A 132 -10.54 0.57 5.97
CA ALA A 132 -11.48 1.03 4.96
C ALA A 132 -11.95 -0.16 4.11
N LYS A 133 -13.24 -0.16 3.73
CA LYS A 133 -13.88 -1.26 3.01
C LYS A 133 -14.41 -0.76 1.66
N GLY A 134 -14.07 -1.43 0.57
CA GLY A 134 -14.54 -0.98 -0.74
C GLY A 134 -14.15 -1.89 -1.89
N SER A 135 -14.37 -1.38 -3.10
CA SER A 135 -13.96 -1.97 -4.36
C SER A 135 -13.13 -0.98 -5.16
N ALA A 136 -11.84 -1.26 -5.27
CA ALA A 136 -10.94 -0.43 -6.07
C ALA A 136 -11.37 -0.39 -7.55
N LEU A 137 -11.93 -1.49 -8.08
CA LEU A 137 -12.48 -1.55 -9.42
C LEU A 137 -13.66 -0.57 -9.59
N ALA A 138 -14.61 -0.60 -8.65
CA ALA A 138 -15.75 0.33 -8.66
C ALA A 138 -15.30 1.80 -8.62
N ALA A 139 -14.27 2.10 -7.84
CA ALA A 139 -13.69 3.44 -7.78
C ALA A 139 -13.04 3.86 -9.13
N VAL A 140 -12.33 2.95 -9.80
CA VAL A 140 -11.73 3.19 -11.13
C VAL A 140 -12.78 3.38 -12.20
N GLU A 141 -13.88 2.63 -12.15
CA GLU A 141 -15.04 2.78 -13.04
C GLU A 141 -15.83 4.06 -12.79
N GLY A 142 -15.45 4.83 -11.78
CA GLY A 142 -16.05 6.13 -11.49
C GLY A 142 -17.34 6.06 -10.67
N ARG A 143 -17.61 4.94 -10.00
CA ARG A 143 -18.74 4.84 -9.06
C ARG A 143 -18.50 5.77 -7.87
N ASP A 144 -19.43 6.68 -7.67
CA ASP A 144 -19.41 7.69 -6.61
C ASP A 144 -20.31 7.25 -5.44
N ASP A 145 -20.08 6.03 -4.95
CA ASP A 145 -20.81 5.42 -3.84
C ASP A 145 -19.85 5.03 -2.68
N GLU A 146 -20.43 4.45 -1.63
CA GLU A 146 -19.70 4.10 -0.40
C GLU A 146 -18.56 3.12 -0.67
N ILE A 147 -18.75 2.13 -1.55
CA ILE A 147 -17.75 1.11 -1.85
C ILE A 147 -16.80 1.51 -2.98
N GLY A 148 -17.14 2.54 -3.75
CA GLY A 148 -16.31 3.07 -4.83
C GLY A 148 -15.40 4.19 -4.34
N LYS A 149 -15.54 5.38 -4.92
CA LYS A 149 -14.68 6.55 -4.65
C LYS A 149 -14.62 6.92 -3.16
N ASN A 150 -15.76 6.86 -2.44
CA ASN A 150 -15.80 7.25 -1.04
C ASN A 150 -14.95 6.34 -0.15
N SER A 151 -14.85 5.05 -0.47
CA SER A 151 -13.97 4.11 0.26
C SER A 151 -12.48 4.47 0.11
N ILE A 152 -12.08 4.95 -1.04
CA ILE A 152 -10.69 5.42 -1.28
C ILE A 152 -10.42 6.72 -0.53
N LEU A 153 -11.38 7.65 -0.50
CA LEU A 153 -11.26 8.88 0.30
C LEU A 153 -11.18 8.57 1.79
N GLU A 154 -11.95 7.60 2.27
CA GLU A 154 -11.86 7.11 3.66
C GLU A 154 -10.48 6.51 3.95
N LEU A 155 -9.95 5.67 3.04
CA LEU A 155 -8.60 5.14 3.17
C LEU A 155 -7.57 6.26 3.30
N MET A 156 -7.63 7.27 2.44
CA MET A 156 -6.69 8.39 2.48
C MET A 156 -6.81 9.21 3.76
N LYS A 157 -8.02 9.40 4.27
CA LYS A 157 -8.26 10.01 5.58
C LYS A 157 -7.63 9.19 6.70
N ASN A 158 -7.80 7.88 6.68
CA ASN A 158 -7.22 6.97 7.65
C ASN A 158 -5.68 7.03 7.62
N VAL A 159 -5.08 7.09 6.43
CA VAL A 159 -3.63 7.26 6.26
C VAL A 159 -3.16 8.59 6.84
N ASP A 160 -3.87 9.69 6.56
CA ASP A 160 -3.54 11.02 7.09
C ASP A 160 -3.58 11.11 8.62
N GLU A 161 -4.51 10.38 9.23
CA GLU A 161 -4.76 10.46 10.68
C GLU A 161 -3.99 9.43 11.49
N PHE A 162 -3.79 8.25 10.95
CA PHE A 162 -3.22 7.12 11.69
C PHE A 162 -1.71 6.92 11.48
N ILE A 163 -1.20 7.15 10.26
CA ILE A 163 0.23 6.99 10.02
C ILE A 163 0.99 8.19 10.61
N PRO A 164 1.96 7.96 11.51
CA PRO A 164 2.69 9.04 12.14
C PRO A 164 3.50 9.84 11.13
N GLN A 165 3.66 11.14 11.39
CA GLN A 165 4.60 11.96 10.65
C GLN A 165 6.02 11.50 10.99
N PRO A 166 6.87 11.16 10.00
CA PRO A 166 8.23 10.75 10.28
C PRO A 166 9.05 11.91 10.87
N ASP A 167 9.74 11.63 11.97
CA ASP A 167 10.70 12.57 12.54
C ASP A 167 12.05 12.39 11.81
N ARG A 168 12.32 13.30 10.88
CA ARG A 168 13.55 13.28 10.07
C ARG A 168 14.57 14.25 10.68
N PRO A 169 15.72 13.75 11.17
CA PRO A 169 16.77 14.60 11.73
C PRO A 169 17.36 15.49 10.64
N LYS A 170 17.19 16.81 10.79
CA LYS A 170 17.65 17.82 9.82
C LYS A 170 19.11 18.25 10.06
N ASP A 171 19.63 17.96 11.26
CA ASP A 171 20.95 18.40 11.73
C ASP A 171 22.03 17.30 11.63
N LYS A 172 21.74 16.21 10.95
CA LYS A 172 22.69 15.11 10.70
C LYS A 172 23.26 15.21 9.29
N ASP A 173 24.39 14.57 9.08
CA ASP A 173 24.99 14.42 7.75
C ASP A 173 24.00 13.77 6.78
N PHE A 174 24.10 14.17 5.50
CA PHE A 174 23.27 13.61 4.45
C PHE A 174 23.52 12.12 4.30
N LEU A 175 22.45 11.33 4.40
CA LEU A 175 22.44 9.88 4.17
C LEU A 175 21.32 9.52 3.23
N MET A 176 21.66 8.88 2.12
CA MET A 176 20.71 8.38 1.13
C MET A 176 21.01 6.90 0.84
N PRO A 177 20.12 5.96 1.25
CA PRO A 177 20.22 4.60 0.74
C PRO A 177 19.95 4.62 -0.76
N VAL A 178 20.80 3.96 -1.54
CA VAL A 178 20.70 3.92 -3.00
C VAL A 178 20.01 2.63 -3.42
N GLU A 179 18.87 2.75 -4.10
CA GLU A 179 18.11 1.62 -4.63
C GLU A 179 18.44 1.36 -6.09
N ASP A 180 18.57 2.42 -6.89
CA ASP A 180 18.85 2.32 -8.30
C ASP A 180 19.81 3.42 -8.77
N VAL A 181 20.56 3.14 -9.82
CA VAL A 181 21.50 4.07 -10.44
C VAL A 181 21.35 4.01 -11.95
N PHE A 182 21.02 5.13 -12.56
CA PHE A 182 20.92 5.24 -14.01
C PHE A 182 21.52 6.55 -14.53
N SER A 183 21.80 6.60 -15.81
CA SER A 183 22.37 7.79 -16.44
C SER A 183 21.35 8.45 -17.35
N ILE A 184 21.22 9.76 -17.23
CA ILE A 184 20.42 10.60 -18.12
C ILE A 184 21.36 11.35 -19.05
N SER A 185 21.17 11.19 -20.36
CA SER A 185 21.95 11.91 -21.36
C SER A 185 21.87 13.42 -21.14
N GLY A 186 23.03 14.08 -21.00
CA GLY A 186 23.12 15.51 -20.75
C GLY A 186 22.93 15.96 -19.30
N ARG A 187 22.57 15.06 -18.37
CA ARG A 187 22.39 15.37 -16.95
C ARG A 187 23.29 14.59 -16.00
N GLY A 188 23.91 13.50 -16.49
CA GLY A 188 24.82 12.69 -15.71
C GLY A 188 24.15 11.51 -15.01
N THR A 189 24.83 10.99 -13.98
CA THR A 189 24.35 9.85 -13.19
C THR A 189 23.33 10.31 -12.15
N VAL A 190 22.23 9.59 -12.06
CA VAL A 190 21.16 9.77 -11.08
C VAL A 190 21.12 8.54 -10.18
N ALA A 191 21.06 8.74 -8.88
CA ALA A 191 20.80 7.70 -7.88
C ALA A 191 19.44 7.96 -7.22
N THR A 192 18.64 6.90 -7.04
CA THR A 192 17.37 6.91 -6.32
C THR A 192 17.42 5.95 -5.17
#